data_043b4447be7c4f18bc06390e99c1ca98
#
_entry.id   043b4447be7c4f18bc06390e99c1ca98
#
_cell.length_a   1.000
_cell.length_b   1.000
_cell.length_c   1.000
_cell.angle_alpha   90.00
_cell.angle_beta   90.00
_cell.angle_gamma   90.00
#
_symmetry.space_group_name_H-M   'P 1'
#
loop_
_entity.id
_entity.type
_entity.pdbx_description
1 polymer ?
#
loop_
_entity_poly.entity_id
_entity_poly.type
_entity_poly.pdbx_seq_one_letter_code
_entity_poly.pdbx_strand_id
1 'polypeptide(L)'
;MKKIISLLLGSIIALTLSISVAFSAANEVRVAFFLEWALPNQEDKVKKTFDDALGVPVKWTNFANGGAMTDAMLAGDIDISYSQGLVPFINAVKSNAPLKLVDIAMEYGMGGTTCVTSKASGITKANASELEGKKVAVPLGTMA
;
A
#
# COMPACT_ATOMS: atom_id res chain seq x y z
N MET A 1 -4.40 61.02 -10.61
CA MET A 1 -5.31 59.88 -10.29
C MET A 1 -5.28 58.78 -11.35
N LYS A 2 -5.39 59.04 -12.66
CA LYS A 2 -5.37 57.97 -13.72
C LYS A 2 -4.07 57.17 -13.78
N LYS A 3 -2.89 57.72 -13.53
CA LYS A 3 -1.59 57.02 -13.54
C LYS A 3 -1.40 56.08 -12.35
N ILE A 4 -1.97 56.39 -11.19
CA ILE A 4 -1.87 55.55 -9.97
C ILE A 4 -2.77 54.31 -10.10
N ILE A 5 -3.93 54.48 -10.72
CA ILE A 5 -4.86 53.33 -10.97
C ILE A 5 -4.27 52.36 -11.97
N SER A 6 -3.55 52.84 -13.00
CA SER A 6 -2.88 52.00 -14.00
C SER A 6 -1.74 51.17 -13.37
N LEU A 7 -0.99 51.72 -12.40
CA LEU A 7 0.07 51.00 -11.69
C LEU A 7 -0.48 49.92 -10.74
N LEU A 8 -1.60 50.20 -10.07
CA LEU A 8 -2.27 49.24 -9.18
C LEU A 8 -2.90 48.06 -9.96
N LEU A 9 -3.51 48.30 -11.13
CA LEU A 9 -4.02 47.24 -11.97
C LEU A 9 -2.90 46.34 -12.54
N GLY A 10 -1.77 46.91 -12.92
CA GLY A 10 -0.62 46.17 -13.41
C GLY A 10 -0.01 45.22 -12.34
N SER A 11 0.01 45.68 -11.08
CA SER A 11 0.53 44.89 -9.96
C SER A 11 -0.39 43.73 -9.58
N ILE A 12 -1.70 43.88 -9.72
CA ILE A 12 -2.67 42.81 -9.44
C ILE A 12 -2.60 41.71 -10.51
N ILE A 13 -2.43 42.07 -11.78
CA ILE A 13 -2.30 41.10 -12.87
C ILE A 13 -0.98 40.32 -12.77
N ALA A 14 0.11 40.94 -12.34
CA ALA A 14 1.39 40.26 -12.14
C ALA A 14 1.36 39.27 -10.96
N LEU A 15 0.52 39.50 -9.94
CA LEU A 15 0.40 38.63 -8.78
C LEU A 15 -0.47 37.36 -9.03
N THR A 16 -1.37 37.40 -10.02
CA THR A 16 -2.25 36.29 -10.35
C THR A 16 -1.61 35.24 -11.26
N LEU A 17 -0.48 35.56 -11.93
CA LEU A 17 0.22 34.63 -12.80
C LEU A 17 1.25 33.72 -12.08
N SER A 18 1.44 33.87 -10.77
CA SER A 18 2.49 33.15 -10.04
C SER A 18 2.01 31.89 -9.28
N ILE A 19 0.73 31.52 -9.40
CA ILE A 19 0.25 30.24 -8.87
C ILE A 19 0.27 29.21 -10.00
N SER A 20 1.43 29.00 -10.58
CA SER A 20 1.74 27.71 -11.18
C SER A 20 1.89 26.74 -10.02
N VAL A 21 0.83 26.03 -9.67
CA VAL A 21 0.96 24.80 -8.89
C VAL A 21 1.84 23.90 -9.76
N ALA A 22 3.14 23.93 -9.51
CA ALA A 22 4.04 22.93 -10.06
C ALA A 22 3.56 21.60 -9.49
N PHE A 23 2.72 20.89 -10.21
CA PHE A 23 2.61 19.45 -10.07
C PHE A 23 4.00 18.94 -10.43
N SER A 24 4.86 18.84 -9.41
CA SER A 24 6.11 18.10 -9.56
C SER A 24 5.70 16.69 -9.92
N ALA A 25 5.94 16.30 -11.16
CA ALA A 25 5.86 14.90 -11.53
C ALA A 25 6.72 14.13 -10.52
N ALA A 26 6.17 13.11 -9.91
CA ALA A 26 6.92 12.30 -8.96
C ALA A 26 8.17 11.78 -9.67
N ASN A 27 9.35 11.98 -9.08
CA ASN A 27 10.61 11.50 -9.65
C ASN A 27 10.78 9.99 -9.51
N GLU A 28 9.97 9.35 -8.67
CA GLU A 28 9.91 7.91 -8.44
C GLU A 28 8.54 7.53 -7.88
N VAL A 29 8.14 6.27 -7.99
CA VAL A 29 6.98 5.68 -7.31
C VAL A 29 7.47 4.68 -6.27
N ARG A 30 7.07 4.87 -5.00
CA ARG A 30 7.50 4.02 -3.89
C ARG A 30 6.43 2.98 -3.60
N VAL A 31 6.80 1.71 -3.74
CA VAL A 31 5.87 0.57 -3.64
C VAL A 31 6.25 -0.37 -2.51
N ALA A 32 5.32 -0.64 -1.60
CA ALA A 32 5.46 -1.67 -0.59
C ALA A 32 5.07 -3.04 -1.16
N PHE A 33 5.78 -4.10 -0.77
CA PHE A 33 5.48 -5.47 -1.16
C PHE A 33 5.87 -6.48 -0.07
N PHE A 34 5.46 -7.75 -0.23
CA PHE A 34 5.92 -8.87 0.57
C PHE A 34 6.88 -9.75 -0.22
N LEU A 35 8.04 -10.04 0.35
CA LEU A 35 9.01 -10.93 -0.28
C LEU A 35 8.57 -12.41 -0.19
N GLU A 36 7.92 -12.78 0.92
CA GLU A 36 7.52 -14.15 1.22
C GLU A 36 6.34 -14.66 0.39
N TRP A 37 5.66 -13.77 -0.33
CA TRP A 37 4.53 -14.13 -1.19
C TRP A 37 4.97 -14.10 -2.66
N ALA A 38 4.82 -15.23 -3.32
CA ALA A 38 5.09 -15.39 -4.76
C ALA A 38 3.96 -14.75 -5.60
N LEU A 39 3.89 -13.44 -5.59
CA LEU A 39 2.91 -12.66 -6.33
C LEU A 39 3.43 -12.29 -7.73
N PRO A 40 2.55 -12.00 -8.70
CA PRO A 40 2.93 -11.61 -10.05
C PRO A 40 3.90 -10.43 -10.10
N ASN A 41 3.79 -9.49 -9.16
CA ASN A 41 4.69 -8.33 -9.06
C ASN A 41 6.17 -8.67 -8.87
N GLN A 42 6.51 -9.89 -8.46
CA GLN A 42 7.92 -10.30 -8.36
C GLN A 42 8.59 -10.35 -9.75
N GLU A 43 7.87 -10.82 -10.75
CA GLU A 43 8.35 -10.80 -12.14
C GLU A 43 8.49 -9.37 -12.66
N ASP A 44 7.47 -8.55 -12.48
CA ASP A 44 7.44 -7.15 -12.90
C ASP A 44 8.55 -6.33 -12.26
N LYS A 45 8.83 -6.57 -10.98
CA LYS A 45 9.93 -5.95 -10.26
C LYS A 45 11.29 -6.28 -10.87
N VAL A 46 11.53 -7.54 -11.25
CA VAL A 46 12.79 -7.98 -11.87
C VAL A 46 12.93 -7.43 -13.28
N LYS A 47 11.85 -7.46 -14.06
CA LYS A 47 11.82 -6.99 -15.44
C LYS A 47 11.65 -5.47 -15.58
N LYS A 48 11.42 -4.75 -14.47
CA LYS A 48 11.13 -3.31 -14.44
C LYS A 48 9.93 -2.90 -15.30
N THR A 49 8.95 -3.77 -15.46
CA THR A 49 7.76 -3.55 -16.29
C THR A 49 7.00 -2.29 -15.90
N PHE A 50 6.91 -2.01 -14.58
CA PHE A 50 6.23 -0.79 -14.11
C PHE A 50 7.08 0.46 -14.29
N ASP A 51 8.41 0.38 -14.17
CA ASP A 51 9.31 1.50 -14.47
C ASP A 51 9.13 1.94 -15.92
N ASP A 52 9.11 0.97 -16.84
CA ASP A 52 8.95 1.22 -18.29
C ASP A 52 7.57 1.81 -18.61
N ALA A 53 6.51 1.26 -17.98
CA ALA A 53 5.14 1.70 -18.21
C ALA A 53 4.86 3.11 -17.65
N LEU A 54 5.47 3.46 -16.53
CA LEU A 54 5.26 4.74 -15.83
C LEU A 54 6.23 5.83 -16.30
N GLY A 55 7.35 5.45 -16.92
CA GLY A 55 8.41 6.37 -17.32
C GLY A 55 9.19 6.98 -16.16
N VAL A 56 9.05 6.41 -14.96
CA VAL A 56 9.77 6.79 -13.73
C VAL A 56 10.21 5.56 -12.96
N PRO A 57 11.31 5.61 -12.18
CA PRO A 57 11.75 4.49 -11.36
C PRO A 57 10.69 4.05 -10.35
N VAL A 58 10.52 2.75 -10.18
CA VAL A 58 9.69 2.15 -9.12
C VAL A 58 10.60 1.59 -8.03
N LYS A 59 10.52 2.19 -6.85
CA LYS A 59 11.30 1.78 -5.68
C LYS A 59 10.48 0.81 -4.82
N TRP A 60 10.93 -0.42 -4.78
CA TRP A 60 10.29 -1.49 -4.03
C TRP A 60 10.85 -1.62 -2.62
N THR A 61 9.99 -1.61 -1.61
CA THR A 61 10.36 -1.80 -0.21
C THR A 61 9.62 -3.00 0.37
N ASN A 62 10.37 -3.97 0.90
CA ASN A 62 9.79 -5.14 1.56
C ASN A 62 9.30 -4.79 2.96
N PHE A 63 8.14 -5.30 3.33
CA PHE A 63 7.55 -5.16 4.65
C PHE A 63 7.20 -6.52 5.25
N ALA A 64 7.19 -6.62 6.57
CA ALA A 64 6.90 -7.85 7.28
C ALA A 64 5.39 -8.19 7.34
N ASN A 65 4.52 -7.17 7.24
CA ASN A 65 3.06 -7.35 7.32
C ASN A 65 2.31 -6.13 6.79
N GLY A 66 1.00 -6.28 6.57
CA GLY A 66 0.14 -5.23 6.02
C GLY A 66 -0.07 -4.03 6.95
N GLY A 67 0.04 -4.20 8.26
CA GLY A 67 0.00 -3.10 9.23
C GLY A 67 1.18 -2.15 9.02
N ALA A 68 2.40 -2.68 8.93
CA ALA A 68 3.59 -1.90 8.67
C ALA A 68 3.55 -1.17 7.31
N MET A 69 2.93 -1.78 6.28
CA MET A 69 2.67 -1.09 5.01
C MET A 69 1.73 0.10 5.19
N THR A 70 0.65 -0.09 5.97
CA THR A 70 -0.31 0.98 6.27
C THR A 70 0.38 2.14 6.97
N ASP A 71 1.18 1.85 7.99
CA ASP A 71 1.92 2.88 8.76
C ASP A 71 2.86 3.68 7.85
N ALA A 72 3.60 3.00 6.96
CA ALA A 72 4.49 3.64 5.99
C ALA A 72 3.72 4.51 4.96
N MET A 73 2.53 4.08 4.52
CA MET A 73 1.68 4.90 3.65
C MET A 73 1.19 6.15 4.38
N LEU A 74 0.75 6.04 5.63
CA LEU A 74 0.28 7.17 6.43
C LEU A 74 1.41 8.14 6.78
N ALA A 75 2.64 7.64 6.93
CA ALA A 75 3.83 8.47 7.10
C ALA A 75 4.28 9.18 5.82
N GLY A 76 3.74 8.80 4.66
CA GLY A 76 4.15 9.35 3.36
C GLY A 76 5.43 8.74 2.80
N ASP A 77 5.89 7.60 3.35
CA ASP A 77 7.09 6.91 2.89
C ASP A 77 6.82 6.02 1.66
N ILE A 78 5.58 5.59 1.48
CA ILE A 78 5.11 4.70 0.42
C ILE A 78 3.90 5.30 -0.27
N ASP A 79 3.85 5.21 -1.59
CA ASP A 79 2.76 5.71 -2.43
C ASP A 79 1.72 4.62 -2.71
N ILE A 80 2.18 3.38 -2.92
CA ILE A 80 1.34 2.23 -3.26
C ILE A 80 1.73 1.04 -2.38
N SER A 81 0.74 0.45 -1.72
CA SER A 81 0.90 -0.84 -1.04
C SER A 81 0.38 -1.94 -1.96
N TYR A 82 1.31 -2.67 -2.58
CA TYR A 82 0.98 -3.78 -3.45
C TYR A 82 0.77 -5.05 -2.63
N SER A 83 -0.37 -5.71 -2.84
CA SER A 83 -0.68 -6.99 -2.17
C SER A 83 -0.94 -6.90 -0.66
N GLN A 84 -1.33 -5.75 -0.17
CA GLN A 84 -1.81 -5.63 1.20
C GLN A 84 -3.09 -6.46 1.37
N GLY A 85 -3.18 -7.23 2.47
CA GLY A 85 -4.37 -8.02 2.78
C GLY A 85 -5.60 -7.15 3.03
N LEU A 86 -6.79 -7.70 2.73
CA LEU A 86 -8.05 -6.97 2.90
C LEU A 86 -8.30 -6.54 4.35
N VAL A 87 -7.96 -7.37 5.33
CA VAL A 87 -8.21 -7.06 6.76
C VAL A 87 -7.40 -5.86 7.24
N PRO A 88 -6.08 -5.75 7.03
CA PRO A 88 -5.33 -4.54 7.34
C PRO A 88 -5.91 -3.29 6.67
N PHE A 89 -6.32 -3.39 5.41
CA PHE A 89 -6.95 -2.29 4.69
C PHE A 89 -8.29 -1.87 5.32
N ILE A 90 -9.19 -2.82 5.62
CA ILE A 90 -10.48 -2.52 6.29
C ILE A 90 -10.26 -1.86 7.65
N ASN A 91 -9.30 -2.32 8.43
CA ASN A 91 -8.98 -1.74 9.73
C ASN A 91 -8.50 -0.29 9.60
N ALA A 92 -7.65 -0.01 8.61
CA ALA A 92 -7.19 1.34 8.32
C ALA A 92 -8.37 2.26 7.93
N VAL A 93 -9.25 1.82 7.02
CA VAL A 93 -10.42 2.59 6.59
C VAL A 93 -11.40 2.82 7.75
N LYS A 94 -11.65 1.83 8.60
CA LYS A 94 -12.48 2.00 9.82
C LYS A 94 -11.90 3.03 10.78
N SER A 95 -10.58 3.21 10.77
CA SER A 95 -9.89 4.24 11.54
C SER A 95 -9.80 5.59 10.80
N ASN A 96 -10.59 5.78 9.74
CA ASN A 96 -10.59 6.97 8.88
C ASN A 96 -9.23 7.29 8.24
N ALA A 97 -8.41 6.28 7.98
CA ALA A 97 -7.18 6.46 7.23
C ALA A 97 -7.50 6.89 5.79
N PRO A 98 -6.82 7.90 5.23
CA PRO A 98 -7.09 8.42 3.88
C PRO A 98 -6.50 7.50 2.80
N LEU A 99 -6.84 6.22 2.86
CA LEU A 99 -6.39 5.19 1.92
C LEU A 99 -7.49 4.83 0.94
N LYS A 100 -7.10 4.49 -0.28
CA LYS A 100 -8.01 4.09 -1.35
C LYS A 100 -7.59 2.74 -1.92
N LEU A 101 -8.54 1.81 -2.02
CA LEU A 101 -8.36 0.61 -2.82
C LEU A 101 -8.48 0.98 -4.31
N VAL A 102 -7.47 0.68 -5.08
CA VAL A 102 -7.44 0.98 -6.53
C VAL A 102 -7.69 -0.25 -7.38
N ASP A 103 -7.25 -1.42 -6.91
CA ASP A 103 -7.45 -2.69 -7.62
C ASP A 103 -7.21 -3.89 -6.70
N ILE A 104 -7.59 -5.09 -7.16
CA ILE A 104 -7.35 -6.39 -6.52
C ILE A 104 -6.26 -7.10 -7.29
N ALA A 105 -5.04 -7.11 -6.72
CA ALA A 105 -3.88 -7.69 -7.38
C ALA A 105 -3.96 -9.22 -7.53
N MET A 106 -4.65 -9.91 -6.62
CA MET A 106 -4.79 -11.37 -6.65
C MET A 106 -5.97 -11.84 -5.80
N GLU A 107 -6.67 -12.84 -6.30
CA GLU A 107 -7.64 -13.63 -5.55
C GLU A 107 -7.13 -15.07 -5.40
N TYR A 108 -7.43 -15.69 -4.27
CA TYR A 108 -7.14 -17.10 -4.04
C TYR A 108 -8.27 -17.77 -3.28
N GLY A 109 -8.50 -19.06 -3.58
CA GLY A 109 -9.53 -19.84 -2.94
C GLY A 109 -9.16 -20.27 -1.50
N MET A 110 -10.07 -20.94 -0.84
CA MET A 110 -9.91 -21.41 0.56
C MET A 110 -8.65 -22.24 0.81
N GLY A 111 -8.05 -22.85 -0.20
CA GLY A 111 -6.79 -23.58 -0.09
C GLY A 111 -5.55 -22.66 0.06
N GLY A 112 -5.71 -21.36 -0.18
CA GLY A 112 -4.63 -20.37 0.00
C GLY A 112 -4.41 -19.95 1.45
N THR A 113 -5.34 -20.27 2.36
CA THR A 113 -5.23 -20.01 3.79
C THR A 113 -5.20 -21.35 4.55
N THR A 114 -4.10 -21.65 5.22
CA THR A 114 -3.92 -22.91 5.93
C THR A 114 -3.45 -22.68 7.36
N CYS A 115 -3.96 -23.50 8.28
CA CYS A 115 -3.44 -23.61 9.62
C CYS A 115 -2.48 -24.80 9.67
N VAL A 116 -1.30 -24.60 10.21
CA VAL A 116 -0.28 -25.63 10.37
C VAL A 116 -0.19 -26.05 11.83
N THR A 117 -0.29 -27.33 12.10
CA THR A 117 -0.09 -27.90 13.44
C THR A 117 1.21 -28.73 13.46
N SER A 118 1.84 -28.87 14.63
CA SER A 118 2.98 -29.77 14.77
C SER A 118 2.51 -31.22 14.64
N LYS A 119 3.33 -32.10 14.07
CA LYS A 119 3.03 -33.53 14.01
C LYS A 119 2.82 -34.14 15.39
N ALA A 120 3.52 -33.65 16.41
CA ALA A 120 3.42 -34.12 17.77
C ALA A 120 2.08 -33.79 18.44
N SER A 121 1.33 -32.81 17.94
CA SER A 121 0.01 -32.45 18.47
C SER A 121 -1.06 -33.50 18.16
N GLY A 122 -0.88 -34.28 17.10
CA GLY A 122 -1.92 -35.20 16.58
C GLY A 122 -3.15 -34.50 15.99
N ILE A 123 -3.18 -33.15 15.98
CA ILE A 123 -4.32 -32.37 15.49
C ILE A 123 -4.30 -32.35 13.97
N THR A 124 -5.43 -32.69 13.37
CA THR A 124 -5.67 -32.74 11.93
C THR A 124 -6.98 -32.01 11.61
N LYS A 125 -7.32 -31.91 10.35
CA LYS A 125 -8.62 -31.36 9.93
C LYS A 125 -9.81 -32.16 10.52
N ALA A 126 -9.65 -33.45 10.72
CA ALA A 126 -10.72 -34.32 11.21
C ALA A 126 -11.06 -34.10 12.70
N ASN A 127 -10.07 -33.69 13.50
CA ASN A 127 -10.22 -33.40 14.92
C ASN A 127 -9.86 -31.93 15.25
N ALA A 128 -10.15 -31.02 14.36
CA ALA A 128 -9.81 -29.59 14.53
C ALA A 128 -10.43 -28.94 15.77
N SER A 129 -11.51 -29.51 16.32
CA SER A 129 -12.10 -29.08 17.61
C SER A 129 -11.11 -29.16 18.78
N GLU A 130 -10.07 -30.00 18.69
CA GLU A 130 -9.02 -30.09 19.71
C GLU A 130 -8.10 -28.86 19.75
N LEU A 131 -8.26 -27.89 18.82
CA LEU A 131 -7.64 -26.57 18.87
C LEU A 131 -8.25 -25.69 19.96
N GLU A 132 -9.45 -26.01 20.46
CA GLU A 132 -10.07 -25.25 21.54
C GLU A 132 -9.15 -25.20 22.77
N GLY A 133 -8.95 -24.01 23.31
CA GLY A 133 -8.04 -23.76 24.44
C GLY A 133 -6.54 -23.85 24.12
N LYS A 134 -6.15 -24.10 22.86
CA LYS A 134 -4.73 -24.08 22.44
C LYS A 134 -4.29 -22.65 22.09
N LYS A 135 -2.98 -22.43 22.19
CA LYS A 135 -2.37 -21.18 21.74
C LYS A 135 -2.18 -21.24 20.23
N VAL A 136 -2.66 -20.22 19.54
CA VAL A 136 -2.51 -20.07 18.09
C VAL A 136 -1.58 -18.88 17.84
N ALA A 137 -0.55 -19.08 17.04
CA ALA A 137 0.35 -18.03 16.59
C ALA A 137 -0.12 -17.48 15.25
N VAL A 138 -0.24 -16.17 15.16
CA VAL A 138 -0.57 -15.46 13.92
C VAL A 138 0.32 -14.24 13.78
N PRO A 139 0.71 -13.83 12.56
CA PRO A 139 1.40 -12.55 12.35
C PRO A 139 0.47 -11.39 12.69
N LEU A 140 0.93 -10.46 13.52
CA LEU A 140 0.16 -9.27 13.85
C LEU A 140 -0.08 -8.40 12.60
N GLY A 141 -1.30 -7.86 12.47
CA GLY A 141 -1.65 -6.97 11.37
C GLY A 141 -1.81 -7.67 10.02
N THR A 142 -2.16 -8.97 10.02
CA THR A 142 -2.43 -9.76 8.82
C THR A 142 -3.90 -10.20 8.73
N MET A 143 -4.20 -11.07 7.76
CA MET A 143 -5.54 -11.68 7.58
C MET A 143 -5.77 -12.90 8.46
N ALA A 144 -4.78 -13.39 9.16
CA ALA A 144 -4.90 -14.56 10.02
C ALA A 144 -5.58 -14.24 11.36
#